data_b9895dd7c5f3aac910d7c3e27fc5400a
#
_entry.id   b9895dd7c5f3aac910d7c3e27fc5400a
#
_cell.length_a   1.000
_cell.length_b   1.000
_cell.length_c   1.000
_cell.angle_alpha   90.00
_cell.angle_beta   90.00
_cell.angle_gamma   90.00
#
_symmetry.space_group_name_H-M   'P 1'
#
loop_
_entity.id
_entity.type
_entity.pdbx_description
1 polymer ?
#
loop_
_entity_poly.entity_id
_entity_poly.type
_entity_poly.pdbx_seq_one_letter_code
_entity_poly.pdbx_strand_id
1 'polypeptide(L)'
;MGIKKRYTTPVLVKYRVPDITVNHTLESEMIGLQEQLCEICDRHDIDLVYAFGSRAGEVRTAIYGIGKMDKTTKADVDIGIKASPKRRAMPVREKVEIASEIENLLGVERVDLVILSEADPFLAANIVRGERIFSRDPYSAEEYELYILRRAGDLAPLERERLSMIFAEAD
;
A
#
# COMPACT_ATOMS: atom_id res chain seq x y z
N MET A 1 -13.03 17.79 -26.53
CA MET A 1 -13.93 18.16 -25.43
C MET A 1 -13.66 17.18 -24.29
N GLY A 2 -12.70 17.52 -23.39
CA GLY A 2 -12.17 16.61 -22.37
C GLY A 2 -13.08 16.60 -21.15
N ILE A 3 -13.58 15.43 -20.80
CA ILE A 3 -14.35 15.22 -19.57
C ILE A 3 -13.34 15.19 -18.43
N LYS A 4 -13.23 16.30 -17.67
CA LYS A 4 -12.55 16.32 -16.37
C LYS A 4 -13.33 15.39 -15.43
N LYS A 5 -12.80 14.18 -15.18
CA LYS A 5 -13.27 13.33 -14.10
C LYS A 5 -13.06 14.11 -12.79
N ARG A 6 -14.15 14.48 -12.13
CA ARG A 6 -14.11 15.03 -10.77
C ARG A 6 -13.72 13.90 -9.84
N TYR A 7 -12.52 13.97 -9.30
CA TYR A 7 -12.10 13.10 -8.23
C TYR A 7 -12.90 13.47 -6.99
N THR A 8 -13.70 12.54 -6.52
CA THR A 8 -14.32 12.64 -5.21
C THR A 8 -13.18 12.53 -4.20
N THR A 9 -13.01 13.55 -3.38
CA THR A 9 -11.99 13.69 -2.33
C THR A 9 -11.82 12.37 -1.56
N PRO A 10 -10.64 11.72 -1.56
CA PRO A 10 -10.50 10.44 -0.88
C PRO A 10 -10.44 10.65 0.64
N VAL A 11 -11.34 9.98 1.32
CA VAL A 11 -11.22 9.46 2.71
C VAL A 11 -10.55 10.37 3.76
N LEU A 12 -10.83 11.67 3.75
CA LEU A 12 -10.60 12.52 4.92
C LEU A 12 -11.62 12.28 6.05
N VAL A 13 -12.58 11.37 5.86
CA VAL A 13 -13.78 11.27 6.73
C VAL A 13 -13.62 10.28 7.89
N LYS A 14 -12.60 9.43 7.96
CA LYS A 14 -12.53 8.39 9.01
C LYS A 14 -11.48 8.56 10.11
N TYR A 15 -10.59 9.52 10.00
CA TYR A 15 -9.65 9.83 11.08
C TYR A 15 -9.73 11.30 11.44
N ARG A 16 -10.65 11.63 12.38
CA ARG A 16 -10.65 12.91 13.08
C ARG A 16 -9.35 12.99 13.87
N VAL A 17 -8.34 13.65 13.28
CA VAL A 17 -7.11 14.01 13.98
C VAL A 17 -7.51 15.02 15.06
N PRO A 18 -7.09 14.86 16.33
CA PRO A 18 -7.32 15.89 17.33
C PRO A 18 -6.67 17.20 16.86
N ASP A 19 -7.29 18.34 17.18
CA ASP A 19 -6.87 19.68 16.83
C ASP A 19 -5.36 19.90 17.08
N ILE A 20 -4.56 19.67 16.06
CA ILE A 20 -3.17 20.09 16.02
C ILE A 20 -3.16 21.35 15.16
N THR A 21 -2.70 22.45 15.73
CA THR A 21 -2.46 23.69 14.97
C THR A 21 -1.36 23.45 13.94
N VAL A 22 -1.76 23.09 12.73
CA VAL A 22 -0.84 22.76 11.64
C VAL A 22 -0.38 24.05 10.99
N ASN A 23 0.94 24.26 10.94
CA ASN A 23 1.53 25.41 10.25
C ASN A 23 1.20 25.33 8.75
N HIS A 24 0.75 26.43 8.16
CA HIS A 24 0.32 26.59 6.76
C HIS A 24 1.37 26.09 5.72
N THR A 25 2.64 26.07 6.09
CA THR A 25 3.74 25.55 5.25
C THR A 25 3.76 24.03 5.16
N LEU A 26 3.33 23.34 6.22
CA LEU A 26 3.25 21.88 6.25
C LEU A 26 2.07 21.35 5.43
N GLU A 27 0.96 22.08 5.38
CA GLU A 27 -0.21 21.70 4.59
C GLU A 27 0.08 21.65 3.09
N SER A 28 0.90 22.56 2.56
CA SER A 28 1.26 22.59 1.14
C SER A 28 2.21 21.45 0.74
N GLU A 29 3.14 21.05 1.62
CA GLU A 29 4.00 19.88 1.41
C GLU A 29 3.22 18.54 1.58
N MET A 30 2.24 18.54 2.48
CA MET A 30 1.36 17.41 2.76
C MET A 30 0.47 17.04 1.58
N ILE A 31 -0.20 18.04 1.01
CA ILE A 31 -1.03 17.91 -0.20
C ILE A 31 -0.15 17.34 -1.34
N GLY A 32 1.11 17.76 -1.40
CA GLY A 32 2.05 17.36 -2.43
C GLY A 32 2.33 15.84 -2.51
N LEU A 33 2.61 15.15 -1.39
CA LEU A 33 2.94 13.70 -1.41
C LEU A 33 1.72 12.84 -1.74
N GLN A 34 0.57 13.19 -1.19
CA GLN A 34 -0.67 12.47 -1.47
C GLN A 34 -1.11 12.65 -2.93
N GLU A 35 -1.01 13.86 -3.48
CA GLU A 35 -1.32 14.13 -4.89
C GLU A 35 -0.35 13.39 -5.82
N GLN A 36 0.95 13.41 -5.53
CA GLN A 36 1.95 12.68 -6.30
C GLN A 36 1.70 11.16 -6.26
N LEU A 37 1.32 10.59 -5.11
CA LEU A 37 0.94 9.19 -5.02
C LEU A 37 -0.30 8.90 -5.89
N CYS A 38 -1.31 9.78 -5.88
CA CYS A 38 -2.48 9.65 -6.75
C CYS A 38 -2.09 9.68 -8.24
N GLU A 39 -1.17 10.55 -8.64
CA GLU A 39 -0.68 10.63 -10.03
C GLU A 39 0.04 9.35 -10.46
N ILE A 40 0.88 8.77 -9.59
CA ILE A 40 1.51 7.47 -9.82
C ILE A 40 0.43 6.39 -10.00
N CYS A 41 -0.53 6.34 -9.10
CA CYS A 41 -1.62 5.35 -9.14
C CYS A 41 -2.49 5.48 -10.41
N ASP A 42 -2.72 6.70 -10.88
CA ASP A 42 -3.49 6.95 -12.10
C ASP A 42 -2.71 6.55 -13.35
N ARG A 43 -1.41 6.84 -13.40
CA ARG A 43 -0.53 6.52 -14.53
C ARG A 43 -0.39 5.01 -14.72
N HIS A 44 -0.33 4.27 -13.63
CA HIS A 44 -0.11 2.83 -13.63
C HIS A 44 -1.38 2.00 -13.41
N ASP A 45 -2.58 2.60 -13.47
CA ASP A 45 -3.87 1.93 -13.21
C ASP A 45 -3.87 1.11 -11.91
N ILE A 46 -3.39 1.71 -10.81
CA ILE A 46 -3.37 1.11 -9.48
C ILE A 46 -4.66 1.48 -8.74
N ASP A 47 -5.32 0.49 -8.15
CA ASP A 47 -6.54 0.69 -7.37
C ASP A 47 -6.28 0.84 -5.87
N LEU A 48 -5.29 0.11 -5.33
CA LEU A 48 -4.96 0.11 -3.91
C LEU A 48 -3.44 0.12 -3.71
N VAL A 49 -2.99 0.85 -2.67
CA VAL A 49 -1.61 0.82 -2.18
C VAL A 49 -1.61 0.65 -0.67
N TYR A 50 -0.81 -0.29 -0.19
CA TYR A 50 -0.57 -0.57 1.22
C TYR A 50 0.90 -0.41 1.54
N ALA A 51 1.20 0.20 2.69
CA ALA A 51 2.50 0.07 3.32
C ALA A 51 2.40 -1.03 4.39
N PHE A 52 3.36 -1.94 4.44
CA PHE A 52 3.37 -3.02 5.42
C PHE A 52 4.78 -3.22 5.99
N GLY A 53 4.98 -4.19 6.86
CA GLY A 53 6.27 -4.39 7.51
C GLY A 53 6.60 -3.33 8.57
N SER A 54 7.87 -3.22 8.91
CA SER A 54 8.35 -2.43 10.05
C SER A 54 8.17 -0.92 9.90
N ARG A 55 8.15 -0.41 8.66
CA ARG A 55 8.06 1.03 8.35
C ARG A 55 6.67 1.50 7.92
N ALA A 56 5.66 0.63 7.98
CA ALA A 56 4.31 0.95 7.50
C ALA A 56 3.72 2.23 8.13
N GLY A 57 3.81 2.36 9.44
CA GLY A 57 3.30 3.53 10.17
C GLY A 57 4.05 4.82 9.81
N GLU A 58 5.36 4.73 9.55
CA GLU A 58 6.18 5.85 9.11
C GLU A 58 5.76 6.34 7.72
N VAL A 59 5.59 5.42 6.76
CA VAL A 59 5.10 5.72 5.40
C VAL A 59 3.73 6.39 5.47
N ARG A 60 2.81 5.83 6.26
CA ARG A 60 1.48 6.41 6.45
C ARG A 60 1.57 7.85 6.95
N THR A 61 2.35 8.09 8.03
CA THR A 61 2.47 9.44 8.59
C THR A 61 3.12 10.43 7.60
N ALA A 62 4.07 9.97 6.78
CA ALA A 62 4.68 10.79 5.74
C ALA A 62 3.68 11.16 4.64
N ILE A 63 2.94 10.18 4.09
CA ILE A 63 1.95 10.41 3.03
C ILE A 63 0.83 11.35 3.49
N TYR A 64 0.35 11.20 4.73
CA TYR A 64 -0.68 12.07 5.30
C TYR A 64 -0.11 13.35 5.94
N GLY A 65 1.21 13.57 5.83
CA GLY A 65 1.91 14.79 6.27
C GLY A 65 1.93 15.01 7.77
N ILE A 66 1.69 13.96 8.54
CA ILE A 66 1.75 14.00 10.01
C ILE A 66 3.20 13.84 10.48
N GLY A 67 4.09 13.28 9.63
CA GLY A 67 5.49 13.02 9.92
C GLY A 67 6.36 13.05 8.65
N LYS A 68 7.63 12.70 8.82
CA LYS A 68 8.61 12.58 7.72
C LYS A 68 9.25 11.20 7.77
N MET A 69 9.71 10.73 6.60
CA MET A 69 10.53 9.51 6.52
C MET A 69 11.88 9.72 7.22
N ASP A 70 12.25 8.76 8.05
CA ASP A 70 13.60 8.72 8.63
C ASP A 70 14.60 8.24 7.57
N LYS A 71 15.45 9.18 7.12
CA LYS A 71 16.49 8.92 6.11
C LYS A 71 17.71 8.20 6.68
N THR A 72 17.81 8.04 8.00
CA THR A 72 18.94 7.35 8.64
C THR A 72 18.71 5.84 8.74
N THR A 73 17.45 5.41 8.65
CA THR A 73 17.06 4.00 8.70
C THR A 73 17.37 3.32 7.35
N LYS A 74 18.21 2.28 7.40
CA LYS A 74 18.56 1.46 6.23
C LYS A 74 17.55 0.36 5.90
N ALA A 75 16.51 0.20 6.70
CA ALA A 75 15.47 -0.79 6.42
C ALA A 75 14.68 -0.39 5.18
N ASP A 76 14.42 -1.37 4.33
CA ASP A 76 13.61 -1.20 3.13
C ASP A 76 12.16 -0.81 3.50
N VAL A 77 11.48 -0.19 2.56
CA VAL A 77 10.05 0.13 2.68
C VAL A 77 9.26 -0.91 1.88
N ASP A 78 8.37 -1.61 2.57
CA ASP A 78 7.54 -2.65 1.97
C ASP A 78 6.22 -2.06 1.48
N ILE A 79 5.96 -2.15 0.16
CA ILE A 79 4.76 -1.63 -0.50
C ILE A 79 4.02 -2.74 -1.23
N GLY A 80 2.73 -2.90 -0.92
CA GLY A 80 1.83 -3.79 -1.64
C GLY A 80 0.89 -3.01 -2.55
N ILE A 81 0.78 -3.39 -3.81
CA ILE A 81 -0.15 -2.76 -4.74
C ILE A 81 -1.14 -3.74 -5.36
N LYS A 82 -2.35 -3.27 -5.60
CA LYS A 82 -3.35 -3.95 -6.40
C LYS A 82 -3.62 -3.13 -7.65
N ALA A 83 -3.27 -3.69 -8.79
CA ALA A 83 -3.64 -3.10 -10.08
C ALA A 83 -5.14 -3.24 -10.37
N SER A 84 -5.66 -2.41 -11.26
CA SER A 84 -7.03 -2.49 -11.73
C SER A 84 -7.33 -3.84 -12.38
N PRO A 85 -8.52 -4.44 -12.18
CA PRO A 85 -8.94 -5.70 -12.81
C PRO A 85 -8.90 -5.69 -14.35
N LYS A 86 -8.88 -4.51 -14.94
CA LYS A 86 -8.76 -4.34 -16.40
C LYS A 86 -7.39 -4.73 -16.93
N ARG A 87 -6.38 -4.81 -16.07
CA ARG A 87 -5.01 -5.18 -16.44
C ARG A 87 -4.81 -6.68 -16.29
N ARG A 88 -4.24 -7.32 -17.32
CA ARG A 88 -3.94 -8.77 -17.29
C ARG A 88 -2.75 -9.12 -16.41
N ALA A 89 -1.65 -8.41 -16.60
CA ALA A 89 -0.41 -8.60 -15.88
C ALA A 89 0.40 -7.30 -15.89
N MET A 90 1.24 -7.11 -14.89
CA MET A 90 2.17 -5.99 -14.81
C MET A 90 3.56 -6.45 -15.26
N PRO A 91 4.13 -5.88 -16.35
CA PRO A 91 5.47 -6.22 -16.80
C PRO A 91 6.52 -5.91 -15.73
N VAL A 92 7.61 -6.69 -15.68
CA VAL A 92 8.71 -6.48 -14.72
C VAL A 92 9.26 -5.06 -14.78
N ARG A 93 9.43 -4.52 -16.01
CA ARG A 93 9.92 -3.16 -16.20
C ARG A 93 9.04 -2.12 -15.49
N GLU A 94 7.72 -2.28 -15.58
CA GLU A 94 6.78 -1.37 -14.95
C GLU A 94 6.80 -1.50 -13.42
N LYS A 95 6.97 -2.72 -12.88
CA LYS A 95 7.14 -2.91 -11.43
C LYS A 95 8.36 -2.14 -10.91
N VAL A 96 9.48 -2.18 -11.65
CA VAL A 96 10.68 -1.43 -11.30
C VAL A 96 10.45 0.08 -11.41
N GLU A 97 9.73 0.54 -12.43
CA GLU A 97 9.39 1.95 -12.60
C GLU A 97 8.52 2.47 -11.44
N ILE A 98 7.48 1.73 -11.05
CA ILE A 98 6.63 2.06 -9.91
C ILE A 98 7.43 2.10 -8.61
N ALA A 99 8.28 1.10 -8.36
CA ALA A 99 9.13 1.07 -7.17
C ALA A 99 10.01 2.32 -7.11
N SER A 100 10.68 2.66 -8.22
CA SER A 100 11.55 3.85 -8.30
C SER A 100 10.78 5.16 -8.14
N GLU A 101 9.55 5.27 -8.66
CA GLU A 101 8.71 6.46 -8.45
C GLU A 101 8.32 6.60 -6.97
N ILE A 102 8.00 5.50 -6.28
CA ILE A 102 7.68 5.51 -4.84
C ILE A 102 8.93 5.79 -4.00
N GLU A 103 10.11 5.26 -4.36
CA GLU A 103 11.40 5.60 -3.73
C GLU A 103 11.65 7.11 -3.78
N ASN A 104 11.49 7.70 -4.97
CA ASN A 104 11.66 9.13 -5.17
C ASN A 104 10.62 9.94 -4.37
N LEU A 105 9.36 9.51 -4.36
CA LEU A 105 8.27 10.14 -3.62
C LEU A 105 8.55 10.18 -2.12
N LEU A 106 8.98 9.05 -1.55
CA LEU A 106 9.24 8.91 -0.12
C LEU A 106 10.64 9.38 0.29
N GLY A 107 11.56 9.56 -0.68
CA GLY A 107 12.95 9.90 -0.45
C GLY A 107 13.72 8.81 0.28
N VAL A 108 13.45 7.54 -0.04
CA VAL A 108 14.09 6.35 0.51
C VAL A 108 15.00 5.67 -0.52
N GLU A 109 15.97 4.87 -0.05
CA GLU A 109 16.93 4.19 -0.93
C GLU A 109 16.30 2.99 -1.65
N ARG A 110 15.35 2.29 -1.01
CA ARG A 110 14.78 1.07 -1.55
C ARG A 110 13.32 0.85 -1.12
N VAL A 111 12.53 0.42 -2.10
CA VAL A 111 11.16 -0.05 -1.94
C VAL A 111 11.06 -1.49 -2.41
N ASP A 112 10.61 -2.39 -1.53
CA ASP A 112 10.23 -3.74 -1.90
C ASP A 112 8.76 -3.75 -2.33
N LEU A 113 8.54 -3.89 -3.65
CA LEU A 113 7.21 -3.82 -4.25
C LEU A 113 6.61 -5.21 -4.44
N VAL A 114 5.44 -5.44 -3.85
CA VAL A 114 4.67 -6.68 -3.98
C VAL A 114 3.37 -6.43 -4.74
N ILE A 115 3.09 -7.24 -5.76
CA ILE A 115 1.82 -7.22 -6.47
C ILE A 115 0.85 -8.18 -5.76
N LEU A 116 -0.23 -7.67 -5.17
CA LEU A 116 -1.16 -8.44 -4.36
C LEU A 116 -1.81 -9.62 -5.10
N SER A 117 -2.03 -9.50 -6.42
CA SER A 117 -2.58 -10.59 -7.24
C SER A 117 -1.58 -11.74 -7.49
N GLU A 118 -0.29 -11.50 -7.26
CA GLU A 118 0.79 -12.49 -7.44
C GLU A 118 1.30 -13.04 -6.11
N ALA A 119 0.93 -12.41 -4.99
CA ALA A 119 1.34 -12.82 -3.65
C ALA A 119 0.62 -14.10 -3.20
N ASP A 120 1.31 -14.90 -2.39
CA ASP A 120 0.64 -16.00 -1.69
C ASP A 120 -0.43 -15.45 -0.71
N PRO A 121 -1.44 -16.26 -0.36
CA PRO A 121 -2.57 -15.79 0.44
C PRO A 121 -2.19 -15.24 1.83
N PHE A 122 -1.13 -15.76 2.45
CA PHE A 122 -0.71 -15.34 3.78
C PHE A 122 0.07 -14.02 3.71
N LEU A 123 0.93 -13.86 2.70
CA LEU A 123 1.60 -12.60 2.42
C LEU A 123 0.57 -11.52 2.06
N ALA A 124 -0.39 -11.83 1.19
CA ALA A 124 -1.45 -10.89 0.83
C ALA A 124 -2.28 -10.47 2.07
N ALA A 125 -2.59 -11.43 2.97
CA ALA A 125 -3.29 -11.11 4.23
C ALA A 125 -2.44 -10.25 5.18
N ASN A 126 -1.13 -10.43 5.20
CA ASN A 126 -0.22 -9.56 5.96
C ASN A 126 -0.18 -8.14 5.39
N ILE A 127 -0.14 -8.01 4.07
CA ILE A 127 -0.15 -6.71 3.37
C ILE A 127 -1.42 -5.93 3.68
N VAL A 128 -2.60 -6.53 3.55
CA VAL A 128 -3.87 -5.83 3.78
C VAL A 128 -4.15 -5.51 5.26
N ARG A 129 -3.41 -6.12 6.19
CA ARG A 129 -3.40 -5.74 7.61
C ARG A 129 -2.49 -4.56 7.92
N GLY A 130 -1.64 -4.16 6.98
CA GLY A 130 -0.81 -2.97 7.08
C GLY A 130 -1.62 -1.68 6.95
N GLU A 131 -0.96 -0.63 6.50
CA GLU A 131 -1.54 0.71 6.38
C GLU A 131 -1.96 0.97 4.93
N ARG A 132 -3.26 1.08 4.68
CA ARG A 132 -3.77 1.48 3.37
C ARG A 132 -3.50 2.97 3.15
N ILE A 133 -2.58 3.29 2.24
CA ILE A 133 -2.15 4.67 1.94
C ILE A 133 -2.81 5.25 0.70
N PHE A 134 -3.38 4.41 -0.17
CA PHE A 134 -4.19 4.85 -1.30
C PHE A 134 -5.32 3.86 -1.59
N SER A 135 -6.47 4.40 -1.97
CA SER A 135 -7.63 3.65 -2.46
C SER A 135 -8.38 4.46 -3.50
N ARG A 136 -8.60 3.89 -4.67
CA ARG A 136 -9.41 4.51 -5.73
C ARG A 136 -10.89 4.52 -5.34
N ASP A 137 -11.36 3.44 -4.76
CA ASP A 137 -12.71 3.29 -4.22
C ASP A 137 -12.66 2.57 -2.87
N PRO A 138 -13.04 3.25 -1.77
CA PRO A 138 -13.00 2.66 -0.43
C PRO A 138 -13.86 1.43 -0.26
N TYR A 139 -15.03 1.37 -0.90
CA TYR A 139 -15.93 0.23 -0.78
C TYR A 139 -15.31 -1.03 -1.42
N SER A 140 -14.82 -0.91 -2.65
CA SER A 140 -14.11 -2.00 -3.33
C SER A 140 -12.84 -2.44 -2.59
N ALA A 141 -12.19 -1.51 -1.87
CA ALA A 141 -11.04 -1.84 -1.04
C ALA A 141 -11.44 -2.73 0.14
N GLU A 142 -12.50 -2.39 0.86
CA GLU A 142 -13.02 -3.15 2.00
C GLU A 142 -13.49 -4.56 1.57
N GLU A 143 -14.16 -4.68 0.43
CA GLU A 143 -14.54 -5.97 -0.15
C GLU A 143 -13.32 -6.82 -0.49
N TYR A 144 -12.29 -6.22 -1.09
CA TYR A 144 -11.05 -6.91 -1.44
C TYR A 144 -10.28 -7.37 -0.21
N GLU A 145 -10.17 -6.54 0.82
CA GLU A 145 -9.55 -6.90 2.11
C GLU A 145 -10.25 -8.11 2.74
N LEU A 146 -11.58 -8.09 2.78
CA LEU A 146 -12.37 -9.23 3.30
C LEU A 146 -12.15 -10.50 2.48
N TYR A 147 -12.07 -10.40 1.16
CA TYR A 147 -11.77 -11.53 0.28
C TYR A 147 -10.40 -12.14 0.60
N ILE A 148 -9.35 -11.31 0.72
CA ILE A 148 -7.99 -11.77 1.03
C ILE A 148 -7.94 -12.44 2.41
N LEU A 149 -8.53 -11.83 3.43
CA LEU A 149 -8.54 -12.37 4.80
C LEU A 149 -9.30 -13.69 4.90
N ARG A 150 -10.44 -13.83 4.21
CA ARG A 150 -11.18 -15.10 4.12
C ARG A 150 -10.35 -16.18 3.47
N ARG A 151 -9.73 -15.88 2.30
CA ARG A 151 -8.89 -16.83 1.58
C ARG A 151 -7.73 -17.34 2.42
N ALA A 152 -7.05 -16.47 3.15
CA ALA A 152 -5.97 -16.86 4.07
C ALA A 152 -6.51 -17.70 5.25
N GLY A 153 -7.67 -17.33 5.82
CA GLY A 153 -8.33 -18.09 6.88
C GLY A 153 -8.71 -19.50 6.47
N ASP A 154 -9.28 -19.66 5.27
CA ASP A 154 -9.67 -20.96 4.72
C ASP A 154 -8.46 -21.90 4.50
N LEU A 155 -7.30 -21.33 4.16
CA LEU A 155 -6.06 -22.09 3.93
C LEU A 155 -5.24 -22.32 5.20
N ALA A 156 -5.52 -21.64 6.30
CA ALA A 156 -4.73 -21.72 7.53
C ALA A 156 -4.66 -23.14 8.15
N PRO A 157 -5.70 -23.99 8.12
CA PRO A 157 -5.58 -25.36 8.58
C PRO A 157 -4.59 -26.20 7.77
N LEU A 158 -4.64 -26.09 6.44
CA LEU A 158 -3.74 -26.81 5.53
C LEU A 158 -2.28 -26.37 5.69
N GLU A 159 -2.05 -25.08 5.88
CA GLU A 159 -0.70 -24.55 6.11
C GLU A 159 -0.14 -25.04 7.45
N ARG A 160 -0.94 -25.11 8.50
CA ARG A 160 -0.52 -25.69 9.78
C ARG A 160 -0.15 -27.17 9.66
N GLU A 161 -0.93 -27.95 8.91
CA GLU A 161 -0.63 -29.35 8.65
C GLU A 161 0.68 -29.50 7.86
N ARG A 162 0.87 -28.69 6.80
CA ARG A 162 2.11 -28.67 6.01
C ARG A 162 3.32 -28.36 6.88
N LEU A 163 3.26 -27.35 7.71
CA LEU A 163 4.35 -26.98 8.61
C LEU A 163 4.64 -28.07 9.63
N SER A 164 3.61 -28.72 10.21
CA SER A 164 3.81 -29.81 11.16
C SER A 164 4.53 -31.01 10.55
N MET A 165 4.26 -31.34 9.27
CA MET A 165 4.98 -32.39 8.56
C MET A 165 6.45 -32.03 8.32
N ILE A 166 6.74 -30.81 7.91
CA ILE A 166 8.11 -30.35 7.66
C ILE A 166 8.95 -30.41 8.95
N PHE A 167 8.40 -29.98 10.07
CA PHE A 167 9.12 -30.01 11.35
C PHE A 167 9.21 -31.39 11.97
N ALA A 168 8.28 -32.32 11.67
CA ALA A 168 8.35 -33.72 12.14
C ALA A 168 9.42 -34.55 11.39
N GLU A 169 9.82 -34.13 10.18
CA GLU A 169 10.90 -34.81 9.43
C GLU A 169 12.31 -34.28 9.84
N ALA A 170 12.38 -33.27 10.68
CA ALA A 170 13.63 -32.61 11.11
C ALA A 170 14.18 -33.15 12.44
N ASP A 171 13.41 -34.03 13.13
CA ASP A 171 13.78 -34.79 14.36
C ASP A 171 14.12 -36.25 14.01
#